data_86cb9e4727a518419274dfc4be6ac2ae
#
_entry.id   86cb9e4727a518419274dfc4be6ac2ae
#
_cell.length_a   1.000
_cell.length_b   1.000
_cell.length_c   1.000
_cell.angle_alpha   90.00
_cell.angle_beta   90.00
_cell.angle_gamma   90.00
#
_symmetry.space_group_name_H-M   'P 1'
#
loop_
_entity.id
_entity.type
_entity.pdbx_description
1 polymer ?
#
loop_
_entity_poly.entity_id
_entity_poly.type
_entity_poly.pdbx_seq_one_letter_code
_entity_poly.pdbx_strand_id
1 'polypeptide(L)'
;MIVGDIVDSQQLNTVISENQIVYHFAGVAGIQDASDNPIRTVKNNILGTTYILESCKINNIKRFVFASSIYVYSDLGSFYRTSKQSCELLIENYNKIYDLNFTILRYGALYGRRANEFNFIGNVIKQALLDKKIVREGNGEEIRDYIHVKDAAVASVDILEEKYNDSYIMISGNQTVKVKDILNMINEMLNGAIKIEYVNSENEDHYEITPYTFRPRLAKKILLKEYHELGQGILDSIYDTYKRIGKTSGKKDLNIVLPESVDFK
;
A
#
# COMPACT_ATOMS: atom_id res chain seq x y z
N MET A 1 17.19 15.12 3.24
CA MET A 1 16.81 13.93 2.43
C MET A 1 18.06 13.40 1.77
N ILE A 2 18.36 12.12 1.93
CA ILE A 2 19.49 11.43 1.30
C ILE A 2 18.93 10.52 0.23
N VAL A 3 19.49 10.57 -0.97
CA VAL A 3 19.13 9.69 -2.09
C VAL A 3 20.15 8.55 -2.15
N GLY A 4 19.70 7.31 -2.22
CA GLY A 4 20.56 6.14 -2.23
C GLY A 4 19.85 4.88 -2.70
N ASP A 5 20.61 3.78 -2.76
CA ASP A 5 20.10 2.45 -3.09
C ASP A 5 20.13 1.55 -1.85
N ILE A 6 19.05 0.82 -1.61
CA ILE A 6 18.94 -0.11 -0.47
C ILE A 6 19.86 -1.34 -0.59
N VAL A 7 20.48 -1.55 -1.75
CA VAL A 7 21.49 -2.59 -1.95
C VAL A 7 22.93 -2.08 -1.81
N ASP A 8 23.11 -0.79 -1.50
CA ASP A 8 24.41 -0.20 -1.15
C ASP A 8 24.63 -0.22 0.37
N SER A 9 25.30 -1.27 0.86
CA SER A 9 25.48 -1.50 2.30
C SER A 9 26.33 -0.42 2.99
N GLN A 10 27.27 0.24 2.30
CA GLN A 10 28.10 1.29 2.91
C GLN A 10 27.28 2.56 3.15
N GLN A 11 26.47 2.96 2.17
CA GLN A 11 25.57 4.09 2.29
C GLN A 11 24.52 3.85 3.39
N LEU A 12 23.95 2.64 3.46
CA LEU A 12 22.97 2.26 4.48
C LEU A 12 23.52 2.41 5.89
N ASN A 13 24.73 1.93 6.16
CA ASN A 13 25.35 2.04 7.47
C ASN A 13 25.50 3.51 7.91
N THR A 14 25.91 4.39 7.01
CA THR A 14 26.03 5.82 7.28
C THR A 14 24.68 6.47 7.59
N VAL A 15 23.64 6.13 6.80
CA VAL A 15 22.31 6.74 6.97
C VAL A 15 21.60 6.22 8.22
N ILE A 16 21.80 4.96 8.58
CA ILE A 16 21.10 4.31 9.70
C ILE A 16 21.75 4.65 11.04
N SER A 17 23.05 4.90 11.09
CA SER A 17 23.85 5.05 12.34
C SER A 17 23.33 6.11 13.33
N GLU A 18 22.65 7.15 12.84
CA GLU A 18 22.15 8.25 13.68
C GLU A 18 20.69 8.07 14.12
N ASN A 19 20.08 6.94 13.80
CA ASN A 19 18.65 6.72 14.01
C ASN A 19 18.38 5.71 15.14
N GLN A 20 17.21 5.78 15.72
CA GLN A 20 16.76 4.82 16.75
C GLN A 20 15.72 3.83 16.17
N ILE A 21 14.99 4.24 15.17
CA ILE A 21 13.90 3.47 14.54
C ILE A 21 14.09 3.55 13.04
N VAL A 22 13.95 2.41 12.37
CA VAL A 22 14.02 2.32 10.92
C VAL A 22 12.68 1.85 10.38
N TYR A 23 12.04 2.68 9.56
CA TYR A 23 10.87 2.29 8.76
C TYR A 23 11.33 1.87 7.36
N HIS A 24 11.12 0.63 7.02
CA HIS A 24 11.48 0.10 5.72
C HIS A 24 10.26 -0.05 4.80
N PHE A 25 10.06 0.94 3.93
CA PHE A 25 9.01 0.95 2.91
C PHE A 25 9.54 0.70 1.49
N ALA A 26 10.85 0.75 1.30
CA ALA A 26 11.47 0.59 -0.01
C ALA A 26 11.29 -0.83 -0.55
N GLY A 27 11.12 -0.96 -1.86
CA GLY A 27 11.04 -2.25 -2.54
C GLY A 27 10.09 -2.23 -3.74
N VAL A 28 10.07 -3.34 -4.46
CA VAL A 28 9.09 -3.59 -5.53
C VAL A 28 7.76 -3.93 -4.88
N ALA A 29 6.72 -3.14 -5.15
CA ALA A 29 5.41 -3.24 -4.49
C ALA A 29 4.28 -3.69 -5.43
N GLY A 30 4.45 -3.61 -6.75
CA GLY A 30 3.48 -4.08 -7.74
C GLY A 30 3.58 -5.58 -7.96
N ILE A 31 2.44 -6.29 -7.94
CA ILE A 31 2.41 -7.75 -8.17
C ILE A 31 2.88 -8.06 -9.59
N GLN A 32 2.35 -7.34 -10.60
CA GLN A 32 2.75 -7.53 -11.99
C GLN A 32 4.24 -7.19 -12.20
N ASP A 33 4.73 -6.05 -11.69
CA ASP A 33 6.14 -5.68 -11.78
C ASP A 33 7.05 -6.73 -11.11
N ALA A 34 6.60 -7.31 -10.00
CA ALA A 34 7.33 -8.37 -9.33
C ALA A 34 7.36 -9.68 -10.15
N SER A 35 6.27 -10.00 -10.84
CA SER A 35 6.16 -11.19 -11.71
C SER A 35 7.00 -11.03 -12.98
N ASP A 36 6.99 -9.84 -13.57
CA ASP A 36 7.77 -9.53 -14.78
C ASP A 36 9.28 -9.46 -14.50
N ASN A 37 9.67 -9.09 -13.29
CA ASN A 37 11.05 -8.84 -12.88
C ASN A 37 11.43 -9.57 -11.59
N PRO A 38 11.41 -10.92 -11.54
CA PRO A 38 11.63 -11.69 -10.31
C PRO A 38 13.03 -11.50 -9.72
N ILE A 39 14.07 -11.40 -10.54
CA ILE A 39 15.45 -11.18 -10.07
C ILE A 39 15.56 -9.81 -9.38
N ARG A 40 15.00 -8.75 -9.99
CA ARG A 40 14.98 -7.42 -9.42
C ARG A 40 14.18 -7.42 -8.11
N THR A 41 13.08 -8.16 -8.04
CA THR A 41 12.26 -8.31 -6.85
C THR A 41 13.02 -8.97 -5.72
N VAL A 42 13.72 -10.08 -5.97
CA VAL A 42 14.56 -10.75 -4.98
C VAL A 42 15.70 -9.84 -4.51
N LYS A 43 16.39 -9.19 -5.45
CA LYS A 43 17.49 -8.27 -5.15
C LYS A 43 17.03 -7.12 -4.26
N ASN A 44 15.96 -6.41 -4.65
CA ASN A 44 15.52 -5.22 -3.92
C ASN A 44 14.77 -5.60 -2.64
N ASN A 45 13.82 -6.53 -2.70
CA ASN A 45 12.99 -6.82 -1.54
C ASN A 45 13.73 -7.69 -0.52
N ILE A 46 14.35 -8.79 -0.93
CA ILE A 46 14.96 -9.73 0.01
C ILE A 46 16.37 -9.29 0.39
N LEU A 47 17.27 -9.13 -0.61
CA LEU A 47 18.65 -8.76 -0.34
C LEU A 47 18.75 -7.34 0.25
N GLY A 48 18.01 -6.36 -0.31
CA GLY A 48 17.94 -5.00 0.23
C GLY A 48 17.47 -4.97 1.68
N THR A 49 16.41 -5.74 2.03
CA THR A 49 15.95 -5.87 3.42
C THR A 49 17.05 -6.48 4.30
N THR A 50 17.77 -7.48 3.81
CA THR A 50 18.87 -8.10 4.57
C THR A 50 19.97 -7.08 4.88
N TYR A 51 20.37 -6.25 3.91
CA TYR A 51 21.36 -5.19 4.15
C TYR A 51 20.90 -4.16 5.17
N ILE A 52 19.61 -3.78 5.14
CA ILE A 52 19.06 -2.86 6.14
C ILE A 52 19.07 -3.51 7.53
N LEU A 53 18.67 -4.78 7.64
CA LEU A 53 18.70 -5.52 8.91
C LEU A 53 20.12 -5.65 9.48
N GLU A 54 21.11 -5.95 8.63
CA GLU A 54 22.52 -5.96 9.04
C GLU A 54 22.96 -4.59 9.55
N SER A 55 22.60 -3.52 8.84
CA SER A 55 22.90 -2.15 9.28
C SER A 55 22.18 -1.80 10.58
N CYS A 56 20.94 -2.24 10.77
CA CYS A 56 20.22 -2.05 12.04
C CYS A 56 20.90 -2.77 13.20
N LYS A 57 21.35 -4.00 12.98
CA LYS A 57 22.11 -4.78 13.96
C LYS A 57 23.42 -4.11 14.34
N ILE A 58 24.23 -3.69 13.38
CA ILE A 58 25.52 -3.03 13.58
C ILE A 58 25.36 -1.73 14.39
N ASN A 59 24.30 -0.97 14.11
CA ASN A 59 24.05 0.34 14.73
C ASN A 59 23.13 0.27 15.96
N ASN A 60 22.83 -0.91 16.47
CA ASN A 60 21.97 -1.13 17.66
C ASN A 60 20.64 -0.38 17.58
N ILE A 61 19.97 -0.46 16.44
CA ILE A 61 18.65 0.16 16.22
C ILE A 61 17.64 -0.42 17.20
N LYS A 62 16.87 0.45 17.86
CA LYS A 62 15.90 0.03 18.88
C LYS A 62 14.70 -0.71 18.31
N ARG A 63 14.27 -0.36 17.08
CA ARG A 63 13.13 -1.01 16.43
C ARG A 63 13.21 -0.91 14.90
N PHE A 64 12.97 -2.03 14.27
CA PHE A 64 12.81 -2.14 12.82
C PHE A 64 11.32 -2.29 12.47
N VAL A 65 10.76 -1.36 11.69
CA VAL A 65 9.37 -1.37 11.23
C VAL A 65 9.33 -1.71 9.76
N PHE A 66 8.67 -2.81 9.42
CA PHE A 66 8.64 -3.36 8.06
C PHE A 66 7.28 -3.23 7.40
N ALA A 67 7.23 -2.63 6.21
CA ALA A 67 6.03 -2.62 5.38
C ALA A 67 5.85 -3.95 4.66
N SER A 68 5.03 -4.82 5.24
CA SER A 68 4.56 -6.05 4.64
C SER A 68 3.17 -5.86 4.00
N SER A 69 2.48 -6.92 3.68
CA SER A 69 1.20 -6.91 2.98
C SER A 69 0.29 -8.02 3.49
N ILE A 70 -1.02 -7.83 3.36
CA ILE A 70 -2.00 -8.90 3.57
C ILE A 70 -1.85 -10.06 2.58
N TYR A 71 -1.17 -9.86 1.44
CA TYR A 71 -0.86 -10.93 0.49
C TYR A 71 -0.03 -12.07 1.10
N VAL A 72 0.67 -11.85 2.22
CA VAL A 72 1.38 -12.94 2.92
C VAL A 72 0.45 -14.04 3.42
N TYR A 73 -0.85 -13.76 3.53
CA TYR A 73 -1.90 -14.75 3.88
C TYR A 73 -2.48 -15.48 2.67
N SER A 74 -2.31 -14.94 1.47
CA SER A 74 -2.90 -15.47 0.23
C SER A 74 -1.98 -16.51 -0.42
N ASP A 75 -2.54 -17.40 -1.22
CA ASP A 75 -1.77 -18.21 -2.15
C ASP A 75 -1.46 -17.46 -3.46
N LEU A 76 -2.08 -16.30 -3.65
CA LEU A 76 -1.88 -15.38 -4.78
C LEU A 76 -0.85 -14.29 -4.45
N GLY A 77 -0.45 -13.49 -5.44
CA GLY A 77 0.51 -12.39 -5.27
C GLY A 77 1.93 -12.72 -5.68
N SER A 78 2.14 -13.91 -6.32
CA SER A 78 3.37 -14.27 -7.05
C SER A 78 4.67 -13.97 -6.27
N PHE A 79 5.72 -13.49 -6.95
CA PHE A 79 7.01 -13.14 -6.36
C PHE A 79 6.93 -12.01 -5.34
N TYR A 80 5.95 -11.08 -5.46
CA TYR A 80 5.72 -10.06 -4.46
C TYR A 80 5.41 -10.68 -3.09
N ARG A 81 4.41 -11.59 -3.02
CA ARG A 81 4.07 -12.33 -1.81
C ARG A 81 5.28 -13.06 -1.24
N THR A 82 5.95 -13.86 -2.09
CA THR A 82 7.11 -14.65 -1.69
C THR A 82 8.20 -13.76 -1.09
N SER A 83 8.47 -12.60 -1.70
CA SER A 83 9.47 -11.67 -1.18
C SER A 83 9.09 -11.11 0.19
N LYS A 84 7.81 -10.76 0.40
CA LYS A 84 7.34 -10.26 1.70
C LYS A 84 7.39 -11.32 2.79
N GLN A 85 6.95 -12.57 2.48
CA GLN A 85 7.07 -13.70 3.40
C GLN A 85 8.52 -14.00 3.78
N SER A 86 9.44 -13.98 2.81
CA SER A 86 10.87 -14.18 3.06
C SER A 86 11.45 -13.09 3.98
N CYS A 87 11.06 -11.82 3.76
CA CYS A 87 11.49 -10.72 4.62
C CYS A 87 10.97 -10.87 6.05
N GLU A 88 9.71 -11.25 6.24
CA GLU A 88 9.16 -11.50 7.58
C GLU A 88 9.96 -12.57 8.33
N LEU A 89 10.31 -13.69 7.67
CA LEU A 89 11.13 -14.75 8.26
C LEU A 89 12.56 -14.30 8.58
N LEU A 90 13.16 -13.45 7.75
CA LEU A 90 14.46 -12.86 8.04
C LEU A 90 14.39 -11.97 9.29
N ILE A 91 13.41 -11.09 9.36
CA ILE A 91 13.21 -10.18 10.50
C ILE A 91 13.09 -10.96 11.81
N GLU A 92 12.30 -12.04 11.82
CA GLU A 92 12.16 -12.91 12.98
C GLU A 92 13.48 -13.55 13.42
N ASN A 93 14.31 -13.95 12.44
CA ASN A 93 15.63 -14.49 12.75
C ASN A 93 16.57 -13.43 13.33
N TYR A 94 16.52 -12.19 12.82
CA TYR A 94 17.29 -11.09 13.40
C TYR A 94 16.84 -10.74 14.81
N ASN A 95 15.55 -10.75 15.10
CA ASN A 95 15.04 -10.60 16.46
C ASN A 95 15.54 -11.73 17.35
N LYS A 96 15.35 -12.98 16.94
CA LYS A 96 15.67 -14.17 17.73
C LYS A 96 17.17 -14.33 18.03
N ILE A 97 18.04 -13.93 17.09
CA ILE A 97 19.48 -14.16 17.18
C ILE A 97 20.20 -12.92 17.73
N TYR A 98 19.74 -11.71 17.38
CA TYR A 98 20.42 -10.45 17.64
C TYR A 98 19.60 -9.48 18.49
N ASP A 99 18.44 -9.89 18.98
CA ASP A 99 17.55 -9.08 19.85
C ASP A 99 17.09 -7.76 19.19
N LEU A 100 16.98 -7.75 17.86
CA LEU A 100 16.49 -6.60 17.12
C LEU A 100 14.95 -6.56 17.19
N ASN A 101 14.40 -5.66 18.00
CA ASN A 101 12.94 -5.49 18.09
C ASN A 101 12.35 -5.08 16.75
N PHE A 102 11.17 -5.62 16.43
CA PHE A 102 10.50 -5.34 15.18
C PHE A 102 9.01 -5.04 15.34
N THR A 103 8.43 -4.44 14.30
CA THR A 103 6.99 -4.41 14.07
C THR A 103 6.72 -4.61 12.58
N ILE A 104 6.00 -5.67 12.22
CA ILE A 104 5.64 -5.97 10.84
C ILE A 104 4.25 -5.43 10.58
N LEU A 105 4.13 -4.53 9.59
CA LEU A 105 2.88 -3.88 9.20
C LEU A 105 2.34 -4.54 7.92
N ARG A 106 1.27 -5.34 8.04
CA ARG A 106 0.60 -5.96 6.91
C ARG A 106 -0.51 -5.03 6.41
N TYR A 107 -0.18 -4.24 5.41
CA TYR A 107 -1.09 -3.27 4.82
C TYR A 107 -2.12 -3.94 3.92
N GLY A 108 -3.39 -3.48 4.05
CA GLY A 108 -4.48 -3.75 3.13
C GLY A 108 -4.41 -2.87 1.87
N ALA A 109 -5.54 -2.69 1.20
CA ALA A 109 -5.64 -1.86 0.00
C ALA A 109 -5.62 -0.38 0.36
N LEU A 110 -4.47 0.27 0.17
CA LEU A 110 -4.28 1.70 0.41
C LEU A 110 -4.89 2.54 -0.70
N TYR A 111 -5.50 3.68 -0.34
CA TYR A 111 -5.94 4.70 -1.29
C TYR A 111 -5.77 6.11 -0.72
N GLY A 112 -5.85 7.13 -1.56
CA GLY A 112 -5.79 8.53 -1.13
C GLY A 112 -4.88 9.40 -1.97
N ARG A 113 -4.57 10.58 -1.44
CA ARG A 113 -3.77 11.60 -2.11
C ARG A 113 -2.37 11.08 -2.47
N ARG A 114 -1.84 11.57 -3.60
CA ARG A 114 -0.53 11.18 -4.15
C ARG A 114 -0.43 9.72 -4.59
N ALA A 115 -1.56 9.02 -4.78
CA ALA A 115 -1.57 7.70 -5.38
C ALA A 115 -0.86 7.73 -6.73
N ASN A 116 -0.03 6.72 -7.00
CA ASN A 116 0.63 6.55 -8.29
C ASN A 116 -0.27 5.78 -9.26
N GLU A 117 0.19 5.58 -10.48
CA GLU A 117 -0.53 4.87 -11.54
C GLU A 117 -0.74 3.37 -11.26
N PHE A 118 0.02 2.78 -10.35
CA PHE A 118 -0.14 1.37 -9.93
C PHE A 118 -1.20 1.20 -8.83
N ASN A 119 -1.66 2.30 -8.22
CA ASN A 119 -2.73 2.26 -7.24
C ASN A 119 -4.08 2.13 -7.93
N PHE A 120 -4.86 1.11 -7.59
CA PHE A 120 -6.14 0.83 -8.23
C PHE A 120 -7.07 2.05 -8.25
N ILE A 121 -7.41 2.62 -7.09
CA ILE A 121 -8.34 3.77 -7.01
C ILE A 121 -7.75 4.98 -7.74
N GLY A 122 -6.46 5.25 -7.59
CA GLY A 122 -5.77 6.35 -8.28
C GLY A 122 -5.83 6.20 -9.80
N ASN A 123 -5.60 4.99 -10.31
CA ASN A 123 -5.68 4.69 -11.75
C ASN A 123 -7.09 4.80 -12.30
N VAL A 124 -8.08 4.26 -11.61
CA VAL A 124 -9.50 4.33 -12.01
C VAL A 124 -9.97 5.79 -12.07
N ILE A 125 -9.63 6.60 -11.07
CA ILE A 125 -9.94 8.04 -11.06
C ILE A 125 -9.27 8.74 -12.24
N LYS A 126 -8.00 8.41 -12.54
CA LYS A 126 -7.28 8.99 -13.70
C LYS A 126 -7.96 8.66 -15.02
N GLN A 127 -8.36 7.39 -15.24
CA GLN A 127 -9.13 6.96 -16.41
C GLN A 127 -10.45 7.73 -16.51
N ALA A 128 -11.21 7.80 -15.41
CA ALA A 128 -12.48 8.50 -15.35
C ALA A 128 -12.35 9.97 -15.77
N LEU A 129 -11.32 10.67 -15.27
CA LEU A 129 -11.12 12.08 -15.53
C LEU A 129 -10.56 12.38 -16.93
N LEU A 130 -9.68 11.54 -17.46
CA LEU A 130 -9.04 11.76 -18.76
C LEU A 130 -9.86 11.21 -19.92
N ASP A 131 -10.36 9.99 -19.79
CA ASP A 131 -10.93 9.22 -20.87
C ASP A 131 -12.46 9.15 -20.79
N LYS A 132 -13.08 9.66 -19.70
CA LYS A 132 -14.50 9.51 -19.38
C LYS A 132 -14.97 8.05 -19.46
N LYS A 133 -14.06 7.15 -19.22
CA LYS A 133 -14.24 5.72 -19.31
C LYS A 133 -13.35 5.03 -18.31
N ILE A 134 -13.89 4.00 -17.67
CA ILE A 134 -13.14 3.09 -16.82
C ILE A 134 -13.18 1.72 -17.49
N VAL A 135 -12.02 1.12 -17.72
CA VAL A 135 -11.90 -0.27 -18.18
C VAL A 135 -11.44 -1.11 -17.01
N ARG A 136 -12.25 -2.09 -16.61
CA ARG A 136 -11.96 -2.99 -15.51
C ARG A 136 -11.88 -4.43 -16.00
N GLU A 137 -10.75 -5.09 -15.72
CA GLU A 137 -10.60 -6.53 -15.87
C GLU A 137 -11.38 -7.25 -14.78
N GLY A 138 -12.09 -8.34 -15.14
CA GLY A 138 -12.96 -9.07 -14.24
C GLY A 138 -14.37 -8.45 -14.14
N ASN A 139 -15.15 -8.92 -13.17
CA ASN A 139 -16.56 -8.54 -13.00
C ASN A 139 -16.80 -7.52 -11.87
N GLY A 140 -15.76 -7.15 -11.14
CA GLY A 140 -15.84 -6.21 -10.00
C GLY A 140 -16.49 -6.76 -8.74
N GLU A 141 -16.75 -8.07 -8.68
CA GLU A 141 -17.35 -8.73 -7.49
C GLU A 141 -16.34 -8.96 -6.36
N GLU A 142 -15.07 -8.82 -6.65
CA GLU A 142 -14.01 -8.95 -5.66
C GLU A 142 -14.16 -7.94 -4.52
N ILE A 143 -13.94 -8.42 -3.30
CA ILE A 143 -14.14 -7.66 -2.07
C ILE A 143 -12.78 -7.20 -1.52
N ARG A 144 -12.70 -5.94 -1.14
CA ARG A 144 -11.49 -5.30 -0.58
C ARG A 144 -11.81 -4.48 0.66
N ASP A 145 -10.83 -4.42 1.56
CA ASP A 145 -10.81 -3.51 2.70
C ASP A 145 -9.90 -2.33 2.35
N TYR A 146 -10.51 -1.24 1.91
CA TYR A 146 -9.75 -0.04 1.59
C TYR A 146 -9.47 0.78 2.84
N ILE A 147 -8.21 1.19 3.02
CA ILE A 147 -7.81 2.12 4.08
C ILE A 147 -7.25 3.41 3.48
N HIS A 148 -7.72 4.54 3.99
CA HIS A 148 -7.20 5.83 3.58
C HIS A 148 -5.75 6.00 4.02
N VAL A 149 -4.91 6.62 3.18
CA VAL A 149 -3.47 6.79 3.45
C VAL A 149 -3.17 7.57 4.73
N LYS A 150 -4.03 8.51 5.13
CA LYS A 150 -3.88 9.22 6.40
C LYS A 150 -4.08 8.31 7.60
N ASP A 151 -5.10 7.45 7.56
CA ASP A 151 -5.39 6.49 8.62
C ASP A 151 -4.25 5.45 8.75
N ALA A 152 -3.76 4.98 7.60
CA ALA A 152 -2.60 4.11 7.58
C ALA A 152 -1.35 4.80 8.17
N ALA A 153 -1.16 6.10 7.92
CA ALA A 153 -0.07 6.87 8.50
C ALA A 153 -0.23 7.03 10.02
N VAL A 154 -1.44 7.35 10.50
CA VAL A 154 -1.73 7.42 11.96
C VAL A 154 -1.43 6.07 12.61
N ALA A 155 -2.00 4.98 12.07
CA ALA A 155 -1.74 3.64 12.57
C ALA A 155 -0.23 3.30 12.59
N SER A 156 0.51 3.71 11.54
CA SER A 156 1.95 3.47 11.46
C SER A 156 2.78 4.26 12.48
N VAL A 157 2.22 5.30 13.09
CA VAL A 157 2.84 6.03 14.21
C VAL A 157 2.40 5.41 15.55
N ASP A 158 1.13 5.06 15.69
CA ASP A 158 0.58 4.49 16.92
C ASP A 158 1.27 3.16 17.32
N ILE A 159 1.77 2.41 16.32
CA ILE A 159 2.51 1.16 16.59
C ILE A 159 3.86 1.37 17.26
N LEU A 160 4.31 2.60 17.46
CA LEU A 160 5.56 2.88 18.19
C LEU A 160 5.43 2.67 19.69
N GLU A 161 4.22 2.52 20.24
CA GLU A 161 4.03 2.10 21.62
C GLU A 161 4.72 0.74 21.86
N GLU A 162 5.27 0.53 23.05
CA GLU A 162 6.03 -0.69 23.40
C GLU A 162 5.21 -1.98 23.27
N LYS A 163 3.90 -1.90 23.50
CA LYS A 163 2.98 -3.07 23.34
C LYS A 163 2.96 -3.68 21.95
N TYR A 164 3.50 -2.97 20.94
CA TYR A 164 3.59 -3.44 19.56
C TYR A 164 5.00 -3.93 19.18
N ASN A 165 5.93 -4.02 20.14
CA ASN A 165 7.21 -4.69 19.90
C ASN A 165 6.98 -6.15 19.54
N ASP A 166 7.82 -6.66 18.64
CA ASP A 166 7.85 -8.05 18.17
C ASP A 166 6.48 -8.56 17.73
N SER A 167 5.75 -7.68 17.05
CA SER A 167 4.34 -7.90 16.69
C SER A 167 4.10 -7.78 15.19
N TYR A 168 3.06 -8.52 14.76
CA TYR A 168 2.47 -8.43 13.42
C TYR A 168 1.18 -7.63 13.52
N ILE A 169 1.09 -6.55 12.78
CA ILE A 169 -0.05 -5.64 12.82
C ILE A 169 -0.69 -5.57 11.44
N MET A 170 -1.98 -5.83 11.36
CA MET A 170 -2.75 -5.61 10.15
C MET A 170 -3.27 -4.17 10.14
N ILE A 171 -2.99 -3.45 9.07
CA ILE A 171 -3.46 -2.10 8.83
C ILE A 171 -4.38 -2.13 7.60
N SER A 172 -5.67 -2.24 7.83
CA SER A 172 -6.71 -2.29 6.80
C SER A 172 -7.91 -1.43 7.20
N GLY A 173 -8.81 -1.17 6.24
CA GLY A 173 -10.04 -0.44 6.50
C GLY A 173 -10.98 -1.17 7.47
N ASN A 174 -12.02 -0.48 7.88
CA ASN A 174 -13.06 -1.00 8.79
C ASN A 174 -14.30 -1.52 8.04
N GLN A 175 -14.33 -1.36 6.70
CA GLN A 175 -15.44 -1.78 5.85
C GLN A 175 -14.91 -2.58 4.66
N THR A 176 -15.66 -3.63 4.32
CA THR A 176 -15.46 -4.41 3.10
C THR A 176 -16.35 -3.85 2.00
N VAL A 177 -15.79 -3.62 0.82
CA VAL A 177 -16.52 -3.06 -0.32
C VAL A 177 -16.19 -3.84 -1.58
N LYS A 178 -17.21 -4.09 -2.43
CA LYS A 178 -16.97 -4.65 -3.76
C LYS A 178 -16.34 -3.61 -4.67
N VAL A 179 -15.45 -4.04 -5.53
CA VAL A 179 -14.81 -3.15 -6.51
C VAL A 179 -15.85 -2.45 -7.37
N LYS A 180 -16.89 -3.15 -7.83
CA LYS A 180 -17.98 -2.53 -8.62
C LYS A 180 -18.68 -1.38 -7.89
N ASP A 181 -18.83 -1.47 -6.55
CA ASP A 181 -19.49 -0.42 -5.78
C ASP A 181 -18.60 0.82 -5.71
N ILE A 182 -17.26 0.65 -5.62
CA ILE A 182 -16.30 1.76 -5.74
C ILE A 182 -16.40 2.43 -7.12
N LEU A 183 -16.47 1.64 -8.20
CA LEU A 183 -16.58 2.20 -9.54
C LEU A 183 -17.88 2.98 -9.73
N ASN A 184 -19.00 2.46 -9.22
CA ASN A 184 -20.29 3.13 -9.25
C ASN A 184 -20.25 4.43 -8.41
N MET A 185 -19.69 4.40 -7.23
CA MET A 185 -19.52 5.58 -6.37
C MET A 185 -18.72 6.68 -7.09
N ILE A 186 -17.61 6.33 -7.75
CA ILE A 186 -16.81 7.28 -8.54
C ILE A 186 -17.65 7.86 -9.69
N ASN A 187 -18.42 7.02 -10.38
CA ASN A 187 -19.29 7.48 -11.48
C ASN A 187 -20.39 8.42 -10.98
N GLU A 188 -21.02 8.11 -9.86
CA GLU A 188 -22.02 8.99 -9.22
C GLU A 188 -21.41 10.34 -8.82
N MET A 189 -20.22 10.34 -8.21
CA MET A 189 -19.49 11.56 -7.84
C MET A 189 -19.12 12.42 -9.06
N LEU A 190 -19.04 11.79 -10.25
CA LEU A 190 -18.80 12.46 -11.52
C LEU A 190 -20.09 12.64 -12.35
N ASN A 191 -21.25 12.70 -11.67
CA ASN A 191 -22.59 12.94 -12.25
C ASN A 191 -23.03 11.93 -13.31
N GLY A 192 -22.61 10.67 -13.21
CA GLY A 192 -22.96 9.60 -14.16
C GLY A 192 -22.31 9.77 -15.54
N ALA A 193 -21.30 10.63 -15.66
CA ALA A 193 -20.69 10.96 -16.95
C ALA A 193 -19.66 9.94 -17.44
N ILE A 194 -19.42 8.87 -16.68
CA ILE A 194 -18.36 7.90 -16.94
C ILE A 194 -18.92 6.56 -17.42
N LYS A 195 -18.39 6.06 -18.52
CA LYS A 195 -18.71 4.70 -18.99
C LYS A 195 -17.83 3.69 -18.28
N ILE A 196 -18.44 2.71 -17.61
CA ILE A 196 -17.71 1.58 -16.99
C ILE A 196 -17.82 0.37 -17.91
N GLU A 197 -16.69 -0.17 -18.35
CA GLU A 197 -16.61 -1.38 -19.15
C GLU A 197 -15.86 -2.49 -18.42
N TYR A 198 -16.47 -3.66 -18.34
CA TYR A 198 -15.85 -4.86 -17.81
C TYR A 198 -15.31 -5.71 -18.97
N VAL A 199 -14.06 -6.14 -18.87
CA VAL A 199 -13.39 -7.01 -19.84
C VAL A 199 -12.98 -8.31 -19.15
N ASN A 200 -12.84 -9.38 -19.91
CA ASN A 200 -12.38 -10.65 -19.35
C ASN A 200 -11.00 -10.48 -18.73
N SER A 201 -10.82 -11.03 -17.55
CA SER A 201 -9.50 -11.07 -16.91
C SER A 201 -8.76 -12.32 -17.34
N GLU A 202 -7.52 -12.15 -17.81
CA GLU A 202 -6.58 -13.24 -17.99
C GLU A 202 -5.68 -13.42 -16.77
N ASN A 203 -5.86 -12.58 -15.74
CA ASN A 203 -4.96 -12.47 -14.59
C ASN A 203 -5.59 -13.04 -13.32
N GLU A 204 -5.12 -14.20 -12.88
CA GLU A 204 -5.60 -14.89 -11.67
C GLU A 204 -4.78 -14.51 -10.41
N ASP A 205 -3.87 -13.54 -10.50
CA ASP A 205 -2.93 -13.20 -9.40
C ASP A 205 -3.55 -12.36 -8.26
N HIS A 206 -4.84 -12.02 -8.34
CA HIS A 206 -5.52 -11.23 -7.33
C HIS A 206 -6.61 -12.04 -6.60
N TYR A 207 -6.62 -11.94 -5.25
CA TYR A 207 -7.64 -12.59 -4.42
C TYR A 207 -9.05 -12.00 -4.67
N GLU A 208 -10.08 -12.83 -4.59
CA GLU A 208 -11.49 -12.41 -4.69
C GLU A 208 -11.97 -11.75 -3.38
N ILE A 209 -11.57 -12.31 -2.25
CA ILE A 209 -11.91 -11.81 -0.91
C ILE A 209 -10.61 -11.51 -0.17
N THR A 210 -10.56 -10.37 0.52
CA THR A 210 -9.40 -10.01 1.35
C THR A 210 -9.01 -11.16 2.26
N PRO A 211 -7.79 -11.72 2.15
CA PRO A 211 -7.41 -12.90 2.91
C PRO A 211 -7.19 -12.55 4.38
N TYR A 212 -8.00 -13.12 5.25
CA TYR A 212 -7.82 -13.11 6.72
C TYR A 212 -7.34 -14.45 7.25
N THR A 213 -7.23 -15.46 6.41
CA THR A 213 -6.90 -16.84 6.75
C THR A 213 -5.46 -17.15 6.39
N PHE A 214 -4.87 -17.62 7.10
CA PHE A 214 -4.23 -18.55 8.02
C PHE A 214 -3.08 -19.31 7.40
N ARG A 215 -1.88 -18.80 7.59
CA ARG A 215 -0.74 -19.64 7.95
C ARG A 215 0.04 -18.92 9.04
N PRO A 216 0.74 -19.59 9.90
CA PRO A 216 0.52 -19.78 11.31
C PRO A 216 0.82 -18.57 12.22
N ARG A 217 0.98 -17.35 11.73
CA ARG A 217 1.23 -16.15 12.54
C ARG A 217 0.16 -15.11 12.32
N LEU A 218 -0.78 -15.06 13.25
CA LEU A 218 -1.88 -14.10 13.26
C LEU A 218 -1.34 -12.68 13.47
N ALA A 219 -1.73 -11.75 12.60
CA ALA A 219 -1.59 -10.34 12.88
C ALA A 219 -2.75 -9.84 13.74
N LYS A 220 -2.47 -8.96 14.69
CA LYS A 220 -3.49 -8.21 15.39
C LYS A 220 -3.93 -7.05 14.48
N LYS A 221 -5.25 -6.91 14.26
CA LYS A 221 -5.77 -5.72 13.56
C LYS A 221 -5.73 -4.55 14.53
N ILE A 222 -5.08 -3.45 14.13
CA ILE A 222 -5.17 -2.20 14.86
C ILE A 222 -6.51 -1.54 14.54
N LEU A 223 -7.21 -1.10 15.57
CA LEU A 223 -8.44 -0.34 15.45
C LEU A 223 -8.14 1.12 15.80
N LEU A 224 -8.33 2.00 14.85
CA LEU A 224 -8.23 3.44 15.08
C LEU A 224 -9.47 3.94 15.80
N LYS A 225 -9.34 5.06 16.53
CA LYS A 225 -10.48 5.74 17.16
C LYS A 225 -11.40 6.34 16.12
N GLU A 226 -10.82 6.87 15.05
CA GLU A 226 -11.53 7.50 13.94
C GLU A 226 -10.95 6.98 12.62
N TYR A 227 -11.80 6.83 11.62
CA TYR A 227 -11.45 6.48 10.26
C TYR A 227 -11.98 7.55 9.31
N HIS A 228 -11.23 7.80 8.23
CA HIS A 228 -11.78 8.57 7.13
C HIS A 228 -12.94 7.79 6.51
N GLU A 229 -14.07 8.45 6.37
CA GLU A 229 -15.20 7.88 5.67
C GLU A 229 -14.79 7.62 4.21
N LEU A 230 -15.17 6.44 3.68
CA LEU A 230 -14.67 5.95 2.39
C LEU A 230 -15.05 6.87 1.23
N GLY A 231 -16.31 7.32 1.19
CA GLY A 231 -16.81 8.21 0.14
C GLY A 231 -16.10 9.55 0.16
N GLN A 232 -15.89 10.15 1.34
CA GLN A 232 -15.13 11.39 1.47
C GLN A 232 -13.66 11.20 1.02
N GLY A 233 -13.02 10.11 1.40
CA GLY A 233 -11.65 9.83 0.99
C GLY A 233 -11.50 9.61 -0.53
N ILE A 234 -12.50 9.02 -1.17
CA ILE A 234 -12.56 8.88 -2.63
C ILE A 234 -12.74 10.26 -3.29
N LEU A 235 -13.65 11.09 -2.79
CA LEU A 235 -13.89 12.44 -3.29
C LEU A 235 -12.62 13.29 -3.22
N ASP A 236 -11.91 13.26 -2.10
CA ASP A 236 -10.61 13.95 -1.92
C ASP A 236 -9.57 13.46 -2.93
N SER A 237 -9.58 12.16 -3.24
CA SER A 237 -8.68 11.56 -4.24
C SER A 237 -9.01 12.03 -5.67
N ILE A 238 -10.29 12.20 -5.99
CA ILE A 238 -10.76 12.77 -7.26
C ILE A 238 -10.24 14.22 -7.40
N TYR A 239 -10.45 15.06 -6.39
CA TYR A 239 -9.96 16.45 -6.40
C TYR A 239 -8.45 16.56 -6.51
N ASP A 240 -7.69 15.76 -5.76
CA ASP A 240 -6.23 15.76 -5.84
C ASP A 240 -5.74 15.36 -7.24
N THR A 241 -6.35 14.34 -7.82
CA THR A 241 -6.00 13.84 -9.17
C THR A 241 -6.35 14.88 -10.24
N TYR A 242 -7.54 15.49 -10.16
CA TYR A 242 -7.96 16.56 -11.07
C TYR A 242 -6.97 17.74 -11.06
N LYS A 243 -6.59 18.22 -9.87
CA LYS A 243 -5.61 19.31 -9.71
C LYS A 243 -4.24 18.95 -10.27
N ARG A 244 -3.79 17.69 -10.13
CA ARG A 244 -2.50 17.23 -10.68
C ARG A 244 -2.52 17.18 -12.19
N ILE A 245 -3.57 16.65 -12.80
CA ILE A 245 -3.72 16.58 -14.26
C ILE A 245 -3.74 17.99 -14.84
N GLY A 246 -4.51 18.92 -14.27
CA GLY A 246 -4.58 20.31 -14.73
C GLY A 246 -3.22 21.04 -14.72
N LYS A 247 -2.37 20.76 -13.73
CA LYS A 247 -1.02 21.31 -13.65
C LYS A 247 -0.06 20.74 -14.69
N THR A 248 -0.22 19.46 -15.06
CA THR A 248 0.73 18.76 -15.93
C THR A 248 0.36 18.91 -17.42
N SER A 249 -0.92 18.97 -17.75
CA SER A 249 -1.40 18.97 -19.15
C SER A 249 -1.63 20.38 -19.75
N GLY A 250 -1.57 21.43 -18.93
CA GLY A 250 -1.92 22.80 -19.38
C GLY A 250 -3.39 22.95 -19.84
N LYS A 251 -4.20 21.88 -19.80
CA LYS A 251 -5.63 21.91 -20.13
C LYS A 251 -6.40 22.42 -18.93
N LYS A 252 -6.89 23.64 -19.00
CA LYS A 252 -7.67 24.27 -17.94
C LYS A 252 -9.09 23.71 -17.78
N ASP A 253 -9.64 23.03 -18.79
CA ASP A 253 -11.01 22.52 -18.78
C ASP A 253 -11.04 21.04 -19.16
N LEU A 254 -11.19 20.19 -18.16
CA LEU A 254 -11.47 18.75 -18.37
C LEU A 254 -12.95 18.50 -18.71
N ASN A 255 -13.79 19.54 -18.87
CA ASN A 255 -15.24 19.44 -19.14
C ASN A 255 -15.97 18.45 -18.20
N ILE A 256 -15.56 18.40 -16.95
CA ILE A 256 -16.19 17.61 -15.88
C ILE A 256 -16.60 18.58 -14.79
N VAL A 257 -17.86 18.59 -14.45
CA VAL A 257 -18.37 19.33 -13.31
C VAL A 257 -18.07 18.50 -12.07
N LEU A 258 -17.09 18.93 -11.27
CA LEU A 258 -16.86 18.33 -9.96
C LEU A 258 -17.92 18.80 -8.98
N PRO A 259 -18.35 17.96 -8.02
CA PRO A 259 -19.15 18.40 -6.89
C PRO A 259 -18.42 19.55 -6.15
N GLU A 260 -19.15 20.49 -5.58
CA GLU A 260 -18.54 21.55 -4.81
C GLU A 260 -17.70 20.96 -3.67
N SER A 261 -16.44 21.40 -3.54
CA SER A 261 -15.56 20.94 -2.48
C SER A 261 -16.12 21.44 -1.14
N VAL A 262 -16.46 20.53 -0.25
CA VAL A 262 -16.66 20.88 1.15
C VAL A 262 -15.27 21.02 1.76
N ASP A 263 -14.82 22.27 1.97
CA ASP A 263 -13.58 22.56 2.70
C ASP A 263 -13.77 22.10 4.16
N PHE A 264 -13.35 20.88 4.47
CA PHE A 264 -13.11 20.48 5.84
C PHE A 264 -11.72 20.98 6.26
N LYS A 265 -11.73 21.98 7.13
CA LYS A 265 -10.56 22.49 7.84
C LYS A 265 -9.92 21.43 8.72
#